data_09b7294094fc361898bcee5066873ec9
#
_entry.id   09b7294094fc361898bcee5066873ec9
#
_cell.length_a   1.000
_cell.length_b   1.000
_cell.length_c   1.000
_cell.angle_alpha   90.00
_cell.angle_beta   90.00
_cell.angle_gamma   90.00
#
_symmetry.space_group_name_H-M   'P 1'
#
loop_
_entity.id
_entity.type
_entity.pdbx_description
1 polymer ?
#
loop_
_entity_poly.entity_id
_entity_poly.type
_entity_poly.pdbx_seq_one_letter_code
_entity_poly.pdbx_strand_id
1 'polypeptide(L)'
;MFLATVLGLTIAGTTTASADGTKPGGPWVQEAQHVSLERLHSYDELTSALRRLEQRSKGVVDVESIGKTHEGRDIWAATVGDGPTKVLYITQQHGNEPLGTEAALQLLQRIGTSQAKWAGDVLDDVTLRVVVRANPDGTERFQRQNVDPDCSGAFCRTGVGFDINRYHDPAMAPEANPVPESAAIQRMVRSWRPDITVDYHHQGSYRQPDGSLATASILWPTNSGVTPQVLTASKRVASVVYTSLEDYGFADVSRYPGESLAGIARNSFGLQGSASLLIELRGDLGQKSSGYLIRTAYASMAALLQAAADGSLATADPAVADAIPARGEPIDQHEDE
;
A
#
# COMPACT_ATOMS: atom_id res chain seq x y z
N MET A 1 -19.99 -62.13 45.52
CA MET A 1 -18.68 -61.46 45.43
C MET A 1 -18.67 -60.70 44.08
N PHE A 2 -19.14 -59.45 44.11
CA PHE A 2 -19.25 -58.60 42.91
C PHE A 2 -18.13 -57.58 42.96
N LEU A 3 -17.29 -57.61 41.95
CA LEU A 3 -16.21 -56.61 41.76
C LEU A 3 -16.81 -55.41 41.03
N ALA A 4 -16.80 -54.25 41.66
CA ALA A 4 -17.17 -52.99 41.03
C ALA A 4 -15.90 -52.35 40.43
N THR A 5 -15.85 -52.23 39.11
CA THR A 5 -14.80 -51.48 38.37
C THR A 5 -15.18 -50.03 38.32
N VAL A 6 -14.40 -49.18 39.01
CA VAL A 6 -14.53 -47.73 38.93
C VAL A 6 -13.79 -47.24 37.70
N LEU A 7 -14.55 -46.74 36.73
CA LEU A 7 -14.00 -46.03 35.54
C LEU A 7 -13.68 -44.58 35.94
N GLY A 8 -12.38 -44.26 36.05
CA GLY A 8 -11.91 -42.90 36.26
C GLY A 8 -12.05 -42.08 34.95
N LEU A 9 -12.93 -41.10 34.99
CA LEU A 9 -13.08 -40.10 33.93
C LEU A 9 -12.01 -39.04 34.11
N THR A 10 -10.94 -39.10 33.33
CA THR A 10 -9.97 -37.99 33.24
C THR A 10 -10.58 -36.91 32.39
N ILE A 11 -10.99 -35.80 33.04
CA ILE A 11 -11.35 -34.57 32.37
C ILE A 11 -10.05 -33.94 31.89
N ALA A 12 -9.80 -34.03 30.59
CA ALA A 12 -8.77 -33.23 29.93
C ALA A 12 -9.21 -31.77 30.01
N GLY A 13 -8.56 -31.00 30.88
CA GLY A 13 -8.74 -29.56 30.94
C GLY A 13 -8.29 -28.95 29.61
N THR A 14 -9.24 -28.49 28.84
CA THR A 14 -8.96 -27.58 27.74
C THR A 14 -8.48 -26.27 28.35
N THR A 15 -7.18 -26.04 28.34
CA THR A 15 -6.64 -24.70 28.55
C THR A 15 -7.14 -23.85 27.38
N THR A 16 -8.19 -23.08 27.64
CA THR A 16 -8.53 -21.95 26.77
C THR A 16 -7.35 -21.01 26.84
N ALA A 17 -6.54 -20.94 25.78
CA ALA A 17 -5.61 -19.85 25.60
C ALA A 17 -6.44 -18.57 25.70
N SER A 18 -6.16 -17.76 26.71
CA SER A 18 -6.70 -16.43 26.83
C SER A 18 -6.20 -15.67 25.62
N ALA A 19 -7.06 -15.45 24.62
CA ALA A 19 -6.74 -14.52 23.57
C ALA A 19 -6.52 -13.17 24.24
N ASP A 20 -5.31 -12.67 24.17
CA ASP A 20 -5.01 -11.30 24.52
C ASP A 20 -5.97 -10.45 23.68
N GLY A 21 -6.90 -9.72 24.31
CA GLY A 21 -8.07 -9.10 23.64
C GLY A 21 -7.70 -7.96 22.69
N THR A 22 -6.40 -7.76 22.44
CA THR A 22 -5.84 -6.75 21.54
C THR A 22 -5.38 -7.32 20.21
N LYS A 23 -5.27 -8.64 20.05
CA LYS A 23 -4.81 -9.25 18.79
C LYS A 23 -5.82 -10.30 18.30
N PRO A 24 -6.54 -10.05 17.20
CA PRO A 24 -7.42 -11.06 16.64
C PRO A 24 -6.63 -12.28 16.21
N GLY A 25 -6.68 -13.33 17.00
CA GLY A 25 -6.14 -14.64 16.65
C GLY A 25 -6.96 -15.26 15.52
N GLY A 26 -6.74 -14.80 14.29
CA GLY A 26 -7.40 -15.38 13.13
C GLY A 26 -6.56 -16.46 12.47
N PRO A 27 -7.17 -17.52 11.92
CA PRO A 27 -6.46 -18.57 11.20
C PRO A 27 -5.78 -18.09 9.90
N TRP A 28 -5.95 -16.84 9.55
CA TRP A 28 -5.37 -16.19 8.37
C TRP A 28 -4.00 -15.52 8.62
N VAL A 29 -3.56 -15.43 9.86
CA VAL A 29 -2.24 -14.92 10.24
C VAL A 29 -1.31 -16.13 10.38
N GLN A 30 -0.95 -16.73 9.27
CA GLN A 30 0.10 -17.74 9.26
C GLN A 30 1.40 -17.05 8.86
N GLU A 31 2.30 -16.92 9.83
CA GLU A 31 3.66 -16.39 9.63
C GLU A 31 4.50 -17.20 8.63
N ALA A 32 3.96 -18.29 8.12
CA ALA A 32 4.68 -19.33 7.38
C ALA A 32 4.28 -19.47 5.91
N GLN A 33 3.67 -18.47 5.27
CA GLN A 33 3.36 -18.59 3.84
C GLN A 33 4.52 -18.07 2.99
N HIS A 34 5.19 -18.98 2.27
CA HIS A 34 6.14 -18.59 1.23
C HIS A 34 5.43 -17.78 0.15
N VAL A 35 6.04 -16.64 -0.25
CA VAL A 35 5.69 -15.99 -1.51
C VAL A 35 6.23 -16.89 -2.62
N SER A 36 5.34 -17.48 -3.37
CA SER A 36 5.69 -17.96 -4.69
C SER A 36 5.60 -16.77 -5.64
N LEU A 37 6.70 -16.39 -6.28
CA LEU A 37 6.68 -15.35 -7.33
C LEU A 37 5.70 -15.73 -8.44
N GLU A 38 5.48 -17.02 -8.68
CA GLU A 38 4.50 -17.59 -9.61
C GLU A 38 3.03 -17.26 -9.24
N ARG A 39 2.77 -16.79 -8.02
CA ARG A 39 1.44 -16.38 -7.57
C ARG A 39 1.20 -14.88 -7.68
N LEU A 40 2.22 -14.11 -8.00
CA LEU A 40 2.10 -12.70 -8.31
C LEU A 40 1.68 -12.55 -9.76
N HIS A 41 0.76 -11.62 -10.02
CA HIS A 41 0.33 -11.40 -11.39
C HIS A 41 1.49 -10.90 -12.27
N SER A 42 1.76 -11.58 -13.38
CA SER A 42 2.52 -11.02 -14.49
C SER A 42 1.78 -9.81 -15.09
N TYR A 43 2.40 -9.08 -16.00
CA TYR A 43 1.75 -7.94 -16.66
C TYR A 43 0.47 -8.37 -17.42
N ASP A 44 0.54 -9.48 -18.15
CA ASP A 44 -0.60 -9.99 -18.93
C ASP A 44 -1.73 -10.52 -18.04
N GLU A 45 -1.40 -11.17 -16.95
CA GLU A 45 -2.37 -11.65 -15.97
C GLU A 45 -3.07 -10.49 -15.27
N LEU A 46 -2.32 -9.44 -14.85
CA LEU A 46 -2.86 -8.23 -14.26
C LEU A 46 -3.79 -7.51 -15.23
N THR A 47 -3.33 -7.29 -16.47
CA THR A 47 -4.13 -6.67 -17.54
C THR A 47 -5.43 -7.45 -17.75
N SER A 48 -5.34 -8.78 -17.83
CA SER A 48 -6.51 -9.64 -17.98
C SER A 48 -7.44 -9.58 -16.76
N ALA A 49 -6.88 -9.50 -15.55
CA ALA A 49 -7.68 -9.38 -14.32
C ALA A 49 -8.44 -8.04 -14.27
N LEU A 50 -7.80 -6.93 -14.63
CA LEU A 50 -8.41 -5.61 -14.70
C LEU A 50 -9.53 -5.56 -15.74
N ARG A 51 -9.31 -6.08 -16.94
CA ARG A 51 -10.34 -6.14 -17.99
C ARG A 51 -11.53 -7.02 -17.59
N ARG A 52 -11.28 -8.16 -16.95
CA ARG A 52 -12.37 -8.99 -16.39
C ARG A 52 -13.13 -8.28 -15.27
N LEU A 53 -12.45 -7.50 -14.44
CA LEU A 53 -13.08 -6.70 -13.39
C LEU A 53 -14.00 -5.64 -13.98
N GLU A 54 -13.51 -4.85 -14.93
CA GLU A 54 -14.28 -3.85 -15.66
C GLU A 54 -15.58 -4.46 -16.20
N GLN A 55 -15.48 -5.59 -16.93
CA GLN A 55 -16.64 -6.28 -17.49
C GLN A 55 -17.63 -6.78 -16.41
N ARG A 56 -17.11 -7.37 -15.30
CA ARG A 56 -17.96 -7.92 -14.23
C ARG A 56 -18.61 -6.88 -13.36
N SER A 57 -17.98 -5.73 -13.20
CA SER A 57 -18.50 -4.62 -12.40
C SER A 57 -19.69 -3.92 -13.01
N LYS A 58 -20.00 -4.19 -14.30
CA LYS A 58 -21.14 -3.62 -15.03
C LYS A 58 -21.17 -2.09 -15.02
N GLY A 59 -20.00 -1.47 -15.16
CA GLY A 59 -19.83 -0.01 -15.21
C GLY A 59 -19.50 0.63 -13.87
N VAL A 60 -19.33 -0.15 -12.79
CA VAL A 60 -18.87 0.38 -11.49
C VAL A 60 -17.37 0.67 -11.50
N VAL A 61 -16.58 -0.13 -12.21
CA VAL A 61 -15.14 0.05 -12.36
C VAL A 61 -14.83 0.41 -13.81
N ASP A 62 -14.10 1.50 -14.00
CA ASP A 62 -13.53 1.93 -15.28
C ASP A 62 -12.01 1.70 -15.28
N VAL A 63 -11.46 1.18 -16.38
CA VAL A 63 -10.02 0.88 -16.50
C VAL A 63 -9.45 1.56 -17.74
N GLU A 64 -8.54 2.51 -17.50
CA GLU A 64 -7.89 3.28 -18.57
C GLU A 64 -6.37 3.14 -18.53
N SER A 65 -5.73 3.37 -19.68
CA SER A 65 -4.28 3.59 -19.76
C SER A 65 -3.99 5.07 -19.55
N ILE A 66 -3.24 5.41 -18.51
CA ILE A 66 -2.81 6.79 -18.24
C ILE A 66 -1.51 7.17 -18.99
N GLY A 67 -0.86 6.20 -19.61
CA GLY A 67 0.38 6.37 -20.36
C GLY A 67 1.02 5.05 -20.70
N LYS A 68 2.20 5.14 -21.32
CA LYS A 68 3.01 3.96 -21.68
C LYS A 68 4.39 4.07 -21.08
N THR A 69 4.96 2.93 -20.74
CA THR A 69 6.35 2.78 -20.33
C THR A 69 7.31 2.89 -21.51
N HIS A 70 8.61 2.84 -21.23
CA HIS A 70 9.66 2.83 -22.23
C HIS A 70 9.55 1.62 -23.20
N GLU A 71 9.15 0.45 -22.70
CA GLU A 71 8.91 -0.74 -23.52
C GLU A 71 7.50 -0.80 -24.12
N GLY A 72 6.71 0.26 -23.99
CA GLY A 72 5.38 0.40 -24.62
C GLY A 72 4.24 -0.29 -23.89
N ARG A 73 4.44 -0.79 -22.65
CA ARG A 73 3.37 -1.33 -21.81
C ARG A 73 2.47 -0.22 -21.32
N ASP A 74 1.18 -0.48 -21.26
CA ASP A 74 0.22 0.46 -20.68
C ASP A 74 0.39 0.54 -19.16
N ILE A 75 0.30 1.76 -18.62
CA ILE A 75 0.22 2.02 -17.20
C ILE A 75 -1.26 2.12 -16.86
N TRP A 76 -1.79 1.10 -16.18
CA TRP A 76 -3.22 0.99 -15.91
C TRP A 76 -3.63 1.78 -14.68
N ALA A 77 -4.69 2.58 -14.82
CA ALA A 77 -5.46 3.12 -13.71
C ALA A 77 -6.87 2.53 -13.71
N ALA A 78 -7.36 2.21 -12.53
CA ALA A 78 -8.73 1.78 -12.29
C ALA A 78 -9.44 2.83 -11.44
N THR A 79 -10.65 3.24 -11.86
CA THR A 79 -11.49 4.21 -11.13
C THR A 79 -12.76 3.51 -10.68
N VAL A 80 -13.20 3.77 -9.45
CA VAL A 80 -14.44 3.24 -8.88
C VAL A 80 -15.08 4.27 -7.95
N GLY A 81 -16.42 4.39 -8.02
CA GLY A 81 -17.18 5.39 -7.28
C GLY A 81 -17.22 6.76 -7.98
N ASP A 82 -18.11 7.61 -7.52
CA ASP A 82 -18.34 8.96 -8.05
C ASP A 82 -18.54 10.02 -6.95
N GLY A 83 -18.21 9.64 -5.71
CA GLY A 83 -18.27 10.52 -4.55
C GLY A 83 -17.31 11.72 -4.62
N PRO A 84 -17.57 12.76 -3.83
CA PRO A 84 -16.83 14.02 -3.89
C PRO A 84 -15.39 13.90 -3.38
N THR A 85 -15.09 12.96 -2.48
CA THR A 85 -13.73 12.78 -1.92
C THR A 85 -12.86 11.95 -2.86
N LYS A 86 -11.81 12.54 -3.38
CA LYS A 86 -10.91 11.90 -4.36
C LYS A 86 -9.73 11.24 -3.69
N VAL A 87 -9.67 9.92 -3.74
CA VAL A 87 -8.58 9.13 -3.17
C VAL A 87 -7.77 8.47 -4.27
N LEU A 88 -6.45 8.67 -4.26
CA LEU A 88 -5.51 8.05 -5.17
C LEU A 88 -4.62 7.06 -4.43
N TYR A 89 -4.59 5.81 -4.89
CA TYR A 89 -3.57 4.85 -4.51
C TYR A 89 -2.60 4.62 -5.65
N ILE A 90 -1.32 4.62 -5.35
CA ILE A 90 -0.25 4.28 -6.29
C ILE A 90 0.48 3.07 -5.74
N THR A 91 0.72 2.08 -6.57
CA THR A 91 1.44 0.87 -6.18
C THR A 91 2.58 0.58 -7.14
N GLN A 92 3.61 -0.06 -6.62
CA GLN A 92 4.69 -0.65 -7.41
C GLN A 92 5.40 0.34 -8.34
N GLN A 93 5.79 1.51 -7.82
CA GLN A 93 6.74 2.39 -8.50
C GLN A 93 8.12 1.72 -8.64
N HIS A 94 8.50 0.89 -7.67
CA HIS A 94 9.63 -0.01 -7.80
C HIS A 94 9.14 -1.39 -8.23
N GLY A 95 9.70 -1.92 -9.32
CA GLY A 95 9.17 -3.12 -9.96
C GLY A 95 9.30 -4.39 -9.10
N ASN A 96 10.22 -4.42 -8.15
CA ASN A 96 10.41 -5.52 -7.20
C ASN A 96 9.58 -5.40 -5.91
N GLU A 97 8.54 -4.52 -5.88
CA GLU A 97 7.70 -4.26 -4.71
C GLU A 97 6.20 -4.58 -4.96
N PRO A 98 5.82 -5.83 -5.26
CA PRO A 98 4.52 -6.15 -5.86
C PRO A 98 3.33 -6.22 -4.90
N LEU A 99 3.53 -6.32 -3.56
CA LEU A 99 2.46 -6.71 -2.64
C LEU A 99 1.34 -5.66 -2.55
N GLY A 100 1.68 -4.37 -2.71
CA GLY A 100 0.69 -3.29 -2.80
C GLY A 100 -0.24 -3.44 -4.01
N THR A 101 0.29 -3.90 -5.15
CA THR A 101 -0.49 -4.18 -6.36
C THR A 101 -1.50 -5.30 -6.14
N GLU A 102 -1.07 -6.39 -5.50
CA GLU A 102 -1.96 -7.53 -5.20
C GLU A 102 -3.08 -7.13 -4.23
N ALA A 103 -2.77 -6.30 -3.23
CA ALA A 103 -3.75 -5.77 -2.30
C ALA A 103 -4.76 -4.85 -3.00
N ALA A 104 -4.29 -3.94 -3.84
CA ALA A 104 -5.13 -3.02 -4.59
C ALA A 104 -6.07 -3.74 -5.56
N LEU A 105 -5.58 -4.78 -6.25
CA LEU A 105 -6.42 -5.60 -7.12
C LEU A 105 -7.52 -6.32 -6.34
N GLN A 106 -7.21 -6.87 -5.15
CA GLN A 106 -8.22 -7.48 -4.27
C GLN A 106 -9.25 -6.45 -3.79
N LEU A 107 -8.82 -5.24 -3.42
CA LEU A 107 -9.71 -4.16 -3.01
C LEU A 107 -10.66 -3.77 -4.15
N LEU A 108 -10.13 -3.51 -5.33
CA LEU A 108 -10.92 -3.16 -6.52
C LEU A 108 -11.94 -4.25 -6.87
N GLN A 109 -11.54 -5.53 -6.82
CA GLN A 109 -12.44 -6.65 -7.02
C GLN A 109 -13.57 -6.67 -5.98
N ARG A 110 -13.21 -6.47 -4.71
CA ARG A 110 -14.16 -6.50 -3.61
C ARG A 110 -15.17 -5.35 -3.70
N ILE A 111 -14.71 -4.12 -3.87
CA ILE A 111 -15.56 -2.94 -3.88
C ILE A 111 -16.35 -2.83 -5.20
N GLY A 112 -15.74 -3.15 -6.33
CA GLY A 112 -16.34 -3.03 -7.65
C GLY A 112 -17.42 -4.10 -7.96
N THR A 113 -17.48 -5.20 -7.19
CA THR A 113 -18.47 -6.28 -7.42
C THR A 113 -19.36 -6.56 -6.23
N SER A 114 -19.16 -5.87 -5.10
CA SER A 114 -19.95 -6.08 -3.87
C SER A 114 -21.34 -5.48 -4.01
N GLN A 115 -22.33 -6.21 -3.50
CA GLN A 115 -23.71 -5.70 -3.30
C GLN A 115 -23.96 -5.32 -1.84
N ALA A 116 -22.94 -5.33 -0.99
CA ALA A 116 -23.07 -5.00 0.41
C ALA A 116 -23.19 -3.49 0.60
N LYS A 117 -24.03 -3.08 1.56
CA LYS A 117 -24.30 -1.65 1.84
C LYS A 117 -23.03 -0.83 2.05
N TRP A 118 -22.04 -1.37 2.78
CA TRP A 118 -20.78 -0.67 3.03
C TRP A 118 -20.03 -0.28 1.74
N ALA A 119 -20.12 -1.10 0.70
CA ALA A 119 -19.46 -0.80 -0.58
C ALA A 119 -20.18 0.35 -1.29
N GLY A 120 -21.52 0.35 -1.27
CA GLY A 120 -22.31 1.47 -1.79
C GLY A 120 -22.01 2.76 -1.04
N ASP A 121 -22.07 2.73 0.30
CA ASP A 121 -21.77 3.90 1.13
C ASP A 121 -20.39 4.50 0.81
N VAL A 122 -19.35 3.64 0.64
CA VAL A 122 -18.01 4.13 0.25
C VAL A 122 -18.02 4.75 -1.15
N LEU A 123 -18.69 4.12 -2.12
CA LEU A 123 -18.68 4.59 -3.51
C LEU A 123 -19.50 5.86 -3.72
N ASP A 124 -20.52 6.11 -2.87
CA ASP A 124 -21.34 7.33 -2.89
C ASP A 124 -20.54 8.55 -2.38
N ASP A 125 -19.60 8.36 -1.44
CA ASP A 125 -18.86 9.44 -0.80
C ASP A 125 -17.39 9.59 -1.32
N VAL A 126 -16.88 8.53 -1.96
CA VAL A 126 -15.48 8.46 -2.42
C VAL A 126 -15.40 8.12 -3.91
N THR A 127 -14.59 8.85 -4.64
CA THR A 127 -14.05 8.41 -5.92
C THR A 127 -12.64 7.88 -5.69
N LEU A 128 -12.48 6.57 -5.78
CA LEU A 128 -11.17 5.92 -5.70
C LEU A 128 -10.56 5.77 -7.09
N ARG A 129 -9.33 6.23 -7.28
CA ARG A 129 -8.49 5.91 -8.43
C ARG A 129 -7.24 5.17 -7.98
N VAL A 130 -6.86 4.12 -8.69
CA VAL A 130 -5.68 3.31 -8.37
C VAL A 130 -4.79 3.20 -9.58
N VAL A 131 -3.53 3.65 -9.47
CA VAL A 131 -2.48 3.25 -10.40
C VAL A 131 -2.00 1.88 -9.96
N VAL A 132 -2.48 0.84 -10.64
CA VAL A 132 -2.40 -0.53 -10.10
C VAL A 132 -0.98 -1.10 -10.16
N ARG A 133 -0.17 -0.67 -11.09
CA ARG A 133 1.25 -1.00 -11.21
C ARG A 133 1.94 0.11 -11.98
N ALA A 134 2.63 0.99 -11.26
CA ALA A 134 3.26 2.16 -11.87
C ALA A 134 4.46 1.79 -12.75
N ASN A 135 5.17 0.70 -12.46
CA ASN A 135 6.39 0.25 -13.14
C ASN A 135 6.25 -1.17 -13.71
N PRO A 136 5.46 -1.37 -14.78
CA PRO A 136 5.30 -2.70 -15.35
C PRO A 136 6.60 -3.26 -15.96
N ASP A 137 7.45 -2.44 -16.57
CA ASP A 137 8.71 -2.90 -17.18
C ASP A 137 9.71 -3.38 -16.12
N GLY A 138 9.87 -2.61 -15.02
CA GLY A 138 10.70 -3.02 -13.91
C GLY A 138 10.16 -4.26 -13.19
N THR A 139 8.84 -4.44 -13.16
CA THR A 139 8.21 -5.63 -12.58
C THR A 139 8.57 -6.90 -13.34
N GLU A 140 8.47 -6.90 -14.67
CA GLU A 140 8.79 -8.05 -15.50
C GLU A 140 10.27 -8.47 -15.39
N ARG A 141 11.12 -7.55 -14.94
CA ARG A 141 12.55 -7.80 -14.66
C ARG A 141 12.86 -7.95 -13.18
N PHE A 142 11.86 -7.82 -12.35
CA PHE A 142 11.99 -7.84 -10.89
C PHE A 142 13.09 -6.90 -10.39
N GLN A 143 13.09 -5.66 -10.89
CA GLN A 143 14.07 -4.62 -10.55
C GLN A 143 13.39 -3.36 -10.01
N ARG A 144 14.14 -2.61 -9.17
CA ARG A 144 13.65 -1.36 -8.56
C ARG A 144 13.32 -0.29 -9.61
N GLN A 145 14.29 -0.02 -10.50
CA GLN A 145 14.19 1.03 -11.51
C GLN A 145 13.20 0.66 -12.61
N ASN A 146 12.77 1.65 -13.39
CA ASN A 146 12.14 1.39 -14.69
C ASN A 146 13.16 0.80 -15.68
N VAL A 147 12.78 0.67 -16.94
CA VAL A 147 13.68 0.17 -17.99
C VAL A 147 14.02 1.30 -18.94
N ASP A 148 15.22 1.85 -18.79
CA ASP A 148 15.83 2.83 -19.67
C ASP A 148 17.36 2.66 -19.61
N PRO A 149 17.94 1.76 -20.41
CA PRO A 149 19.37 1.48 -20.34
C PRO A 149 20.25 2.68 -20.77
N ASP A 150 19.67 3.63 -21.50
CA ASP A 150 20.35 4.85 -21.96
C ASP A 150 20.21 6.01 -20.96
N CYS A 151 19.56 5.79 -19.83
CA CYS A 151 19.37 6.80 -18.81
C CYS A 151 20.70 7.43 -18.37
N SER A 152 20.62 8.70 -18.00
CA SER A 152 21.77 9.45 -17.46
C SER A 152 21.32 10.50 -16.44
N GLY A 153 22.24 10.96 -15.61
CA GLY A 153 21.98 12.00 -14.62
C GLY A 153 21.55 11.47 -13.26
N ALA A 154 20.89 12.32 -12.47
CA ALA A 154 20.51 12.01 -11.10
C ALA A 154 19.50 10.85 -11.07
N PHE A 155 19.65 9.96 -10.06
CA PHE A 155 18.76 8.81 -9.81
C PHE A 155 18.63 7.82 -10.99
N CYS A 156 19.52 7.89 -11.98
CA CYS A 156 19.71 6.88 -13.01
C CYS A 156 20.69 5.81 -12.50
N ARG A 157 20.32 4.55 -12.66
CA ARG A 157 21.25 3.42 -12.60
C ARG A 157 21.66 3.08 -14.02
N THR A 158 22.88 3.47 -14.42
CA THR A 158 23.42 3.28 -15.76
C THR A 158 23.23 1.85 -16.25
N GLY A 159 22.73 1.69 -17.47
CA GLY A 159 22.45 0.39 -18.08
C GLY A 159 21.15 -0.29 -17.58
N VAL A 160 20.41 0.36 -16.68
CA VAL A 160 19.18 -0.20 -16.10
C VAL A 160 17.99 0.73 -16.28
N GLY A 161 17.99 1.91 -15.64
CA GLY A 161 16.90 2.86 -15.68
C GLY A 161 16.87 3.83 -14.51
N PHE A 162 15.80 4.62 -14.43
CA PHE A 162 15.58 5.64 -13.41
C PHE A 162 14.81 5.08 -12.20
N ASP A 163 15.07 5.66 -11.02
CA ASP A 163 14.20 5.51 -9.86
C ASP A 163 12.97 6.41 -10.04
N ILE A 164 11.82 5.81 -10.38
CA ILE A 164 10.56 6.54 -10.66
C ILE A 164 10.18 7.46 -9.49
N ASN A 165 10.36 6.99 -8.24
CA ASN A 165 10.02 7.74 -7.03
C ASN A 165 11.05 8.85 -6.70
N ARG A 166 11.69 9.41 -7.71
CA ARG A 166 12.55 10.61 -7.63
C ARG A 166 12.17 11.68 -8.65
N TYR A 167 11.20 11.36 -9.53
CA TYR A 167 10.86 12.18 -10.69
C TYR A 167 9.46 12.79 -10.64
N HIS A 168 8.84 12.87 -9.44
CA HIS A 168 7.53 13.50 -9.26
C HIS A 168 7.58 14.99 -8.97
N ASP A 169 8.74 15.65 -9.05
CA ASP A 169 8.89 17.08 -8.71
C ASP A 169 7.81 17.93 -9.39
N PRO A 170 6.96 18.65 -8.63
CA PRO A 170 5.89 19.46 -9.20
C PRO A 170 6.42 20.67 -9.99
N ALA A 171 7.68 21.05 -9.82
CA ALA A 171 8.32 22.08 -10.64
C ALA A 171 8.69 21.57 -12.05
N MET A 172 8.80 20.25 -12.24
CA MET A 172 9.08 19.63 -13.53
C MET A 172 7.78 19.46 -14.31
N ALA A 173 7.71 19.99 -15.53
CA ALA A 173 6.59 19.75 -16.43
C ALA A 173 6.57 18.25 -16.85
N PRO A 174 5.41 17.60 -16.95
CA PRO A 174 5.34 16.19 -17.36
C PRO A 174 5.97 15.91 -18.72
N GLU A 175 5.93 16.88 -19.63
CA GLU A 175 6.50 16.81 -20.98
C GLU A 175 8.04 16.87 -20.98
N ALA A 176 8.63 17.42 -19.92
CA ALA A 176 10.07 17.50 -19.71
C ALA A 176 10.60 16.38 -18.80
N ASN A 177 9.72 15.53 -18.29
CA ASN A 177 10.09 14.45 -17.39
C ASN A 177 10.66 13.27 -18.21
N PRO A 178 11.92 12.85 -17.99
CA PRO A 178 12.54 11.76 -18.74
C PRO A 178 11.96 10.38 -18.37
N VAL A 179 11.15 10.29 -17.30
CA VAL A 179 10.59 9.05 -16.75
C VAL A 179 9.11 8.97 -17.15
N PRO A 180 8.75 8.20 -18.19
CA PRO A 180 7.40 8.19 -18.73
C PRO A 180 6.33 7.77 -17.71
N GLU A 181 6.66 6.88 -16.80
CA GLU A 181 5.79 6.41 -15.73
C GLU A 181 5.44 7.57 -14.76
N SER A 182 6.45 8.28 -14.31
CA SER A 182 6.27 9.45 -13.45
C SER A 182 5.55 10.58 -14.18
N ALA A 183 5.87 10.83 -15.46
CA ALA A 183 5.19 11.82 -16.29
C ALA A 183 3.68 11.53 -16.43
N ALA A 184 3.32 10.25 -16.61
CA ALA A 184 1.92 9.81 -16.67
C ALA A 184 1.17 10.08 -15.37
N ILE A 185 1.77 9.72 -14.23
CA ILE A 185 1.21 9.98 -12.90
C ILE A 185 1.09 11.48 -12.64
N GLN A 186 2.11 12.27 -12.99
CA GLN A 186 2.07 13.74 -12.84
C GLN A 186 0.91 14.37 -13.64
N ARG A 187 0.71 13.95 -14.90
CA ARG A 187 -0.42 14.44 -15.72
C ARG A 187 -1.76 14.14 -15.05
N MET A 188 -1.93 12.90 -14.60
CA MET A 188 -3.14 12.45 -13.91
C MET A 188 -3.38 13.25 -12.63
N VAL A 189 -2.39 13.39 -11.76
CA VAL A 189 -2.52 14.13 -10.48
C VAL A 189 -2.87 15.60 -10.74
N ARG A 190 -2.21 16.26 -11.68
CA ARG A 190 -2.47 17.67 -12.02
C ARG A 190 -3.88 17.90 -12.57
N SER A 191 -4.39 16.99 -13.38
CA SER A 191 -5.73 17.11 -13.96
C SER A 191 -6.83 16.71 -12.99
N TRP A 192 -6.64 15.64 -12.24
CA TRP A 192 -7.67 15.07 -11.37
C TRP A 192 -7.68 15.65 -9.96
N ARG A 193 -6.53 16.10 -9.43
CA ARG A 193 -6.33 16.73 -8.12
C ARG A 193 -6.92 15.90 -6.98
N PRO A 194 -6.26 14.79 -6.60
CA PRO A 194 -6.71 13.96 -5.47
C PRO A 194 -6.65 14.73 -4.15
N ASP A 195 -7.65 14.56 -3.30
CA ASP A 195 -7.66 15.08 -1.92
C ASP A 195 -6.68 14.28 -1.05
N ILE A 196 -6.60 12.97 -1.29
CA ILE A 196 -5.76 12.03 -0.55
C ILE A 196 -4.95 11.21 -1.55
N THR A 197 -3.65 11.03 -1.26
CA THR A 197 -2.77 10.15 -2.06
C THR A 197 -1.97 9.24 -1.15
N VAL A 198 -2.01 7.93 -1.40
CA VAL A 198 -1.19 6.94 -0.68
C VAL A 198 -0.33 6.17 -1.66
N ASP A 199 0.96 6.12 -1.38
CA ASP A 199 1.98 5.47 -2.19
C ASP A 199 2.50 4.23 -1.47
N TYR A 200 2.32 3.06 -2.09
CA TYR A 200 2.65 1.75 -1.50
C TYR A 200 3.96 1.22 -2.05
N HIS A 201 4.88 0.99 -1.13
CA HIS A 201 6.24 0.51 -1.35
C HIS A 201 6.57 -0.69 -0.49
N HIS A 202 7.82 -1.18 -0.63
CA HIS A 202 8.43 -2.12 0.29
C HIS A 202 9.75 -1.57 0.85
N GLN A 203 10.01 -1.92 2.09
CA GLN A 203 11.29 -1.71 2.79
C GLN A 203 11.92 -3.07 3.11
N GLY A 204 13.17 -3.10 3.56
CA GLY A 204 13.77 -4.28 4.19
C GLY A 204 13.08 -4.65 5.51
N SER A 205 13.61 -5.65 6.19
CA SER A 205 13.13 -6.04 7.52
C SER A 205 13.81 -5.18 8.59
N TYR A 206 13.01 -4.67 9.52
CA TYR A 206 13.48 -3.79 10.60
C TYR A 206 12.92 -4.23 11.94
N ARG A 207 13.76 -4.16 12.98
CA ARG A 207 13.37 -4.45 14.36
C ARG A 207 12.80 -3.20 15.02
N GLN A 208 11.72 -3.37 15.77
CA GLN A 208 11.16 -2.32 16.61
C GLN A 208 11.90 -2.23 17.97
N PRO A 209 11.74 -1.14 18.74
CA PRO A 209 12.36 -1.03 20.06
C PRO A 209 11.95 -2.11 21.06
N ASP A 210 10.77 -2.70 20.92
CA ASP A 210 10.27 -3.82 21.73
C ASP A 210 10.75 -5.20 21.25
N GLY A 211 11.53 -5.25 20.15
CA GLY A 211 12.06 -6.47 19.58
C GLY A 211 11.18 -7.10 18.51
N SER A 212 9.94 -6.64 18.30
CA SER A 212 9.09 -7.09 17.20
C SER A 212 9.62 -6.66 15.83
N LEU A 213 9.06 -7.24 14.76
CA LEU A 213 9.40 -6.86 13.39
C LEU A 213 8.38 -5.86 12.85
N ALA A 214 8.85 -4.71 12.36
CA ALA A 214 7.98 -3.77 11.68
C ALA A 214 7.30 -4.43 10.49
N THR A 215 5.99 -4.57 10.52
CA THR A 215 5.16 -5.08 9.42
C THR A 215 5.08 -4.06 8.30
N ALA A 216 4.96 -2.80 8.69
CA ALA A 216 4.98 -1.66 7.80
C ALA A 216 5.61 -0.44 8.47
N SER A 217 6.11 0.49 7.66
CA SER A 217 6.46 1.82 8.13
C SER A 217 5.69 2.85 7.31
N ILE A 218 5.27 3.94 7.96
CA ILE A 218 4.50 4.99 7.31
C ILE A 218 5.15 6.36 7.49
N LEU A 219 4.96 7.25 6.52
CA LEU A 219 5.46 8.61 6.61
C LEU A 219 4.61 9.59 5.78
N TRP A 220 4.25 10.69 6.39
CA TRP A 220 3.67 11.86 5.75
C TRP A 220 4.74 12.74 5.09
N PRO A 221 4.37 13.80 4.32
CA PRO A 221 5.34 14.70 3.68
C PRO A 221 6.28 15.36 4.69
N THR A 222 7.55 15.44 4.31
CA THR A 222 8.63 16.06 5.10
C THR A 222 9.25 17.28 4.42
N ASN A 223 8.82 17.60 3.20
CA ASN A 223 9.30 18.80 2.50
C ASN A 223 8.72 20.06 3.14
N SER A 224 9.57 21.05 3.44
CA SER A 224 9.19 22.28 4.12
C SER A 224 8.26 23.20 3.32
N GLY A 225 8.11 22.96 2.02
CA GLY A 225 7.16 23.69 1.16
C GLY A 225 5.71 23.18 1.30
N VAL A 226 5.47 22.08 1.97
CA VAL A 226 4.11 21.56 2.23
C VAL A 226 3.42 22.44 3.27
N THR A 227 2.21 22.89 2.97
CA THR A 227 1.49 23.80 3.88
C THR A 227 1.11 23.09 5.19
N PRO A 228 0.98 23.84 6.31
CA PRO A 228 0.57 23.26 7.60
C PRO A 228 -0.78 22.53 7.53
N GLN A 229 -1.72 23.01 6.71
CA GLN A 229 -3.02 22.39 6.52
C GLN A 229 -2.90 21.02 5.86
N VAL A 230 -2.12 20.91 4.79
CA VAL A 230 -1.86 19.64 4.10
C VAL A 230 -1.09 18.68 5.00
N LEU A 231 -0.11 19.19 5.75
CA LEU A 231 0.64 18.36 6.70
C LEU A 231 -0.28 17.78 7.80
N THR A 232 -1.18 18.62 8.35
CA THR A 232 -2.17 18.16 9.34
C THR A 232 -3.11 17.12 8.75
N ALA A 233 -3.61 17.33 7.52
CA ALA A 233 -4.46 16.36 6.84
C ALA A 233 -3.71 15.04 6.57
N SER A 234 -2.44 15.10 6.14
CA SER A 234 -1.59 13.92 5.94
C SER A 234 -1.36 13.14 7.24
N LYS A 235 -1.18 13.83 8.36
CA LYS A 235 -1.08 13.19 9.66
C LYS A 235 -2.38 12.53 10.10
N ARG A 236 -3.56 13.09 9.77
CA ARG A 236 -4.85 12.43 9.99
C ARG A 236 -4.96 11.13 9.19
N VAL A 237 -4.54 11.15 7.91
CA VAL A 237 -4.45 9.93 7.10
C VAL A 237 -3.53 8.89 7.77
N ALA A 238 -2.34 9.31 8.22
CA ALA A 238 -1.41 8.45 8.93
C ALA A 238 -2.02 7.89 10.24
N SER A 239 -2.73 8.71 11.01
CA SER A 239 -3.39 8.30 12.26
C SER A 239 -4.46 7.25 12.02
N VAL A 240 -5.31 7.43 11.00
CA VAL A 240 -6.34 6.45 10.62
C VAL A 240 -5.70 5.12 10.24
N VAL A 241 -4.68 5.16 9.38
CA VAL A 241 -3.98 3.94 8.94
C VAL A 241 -3.32 3.25 10.13
N TYR A 242 -2.57 3.98 10.95
CA TYR A 242 -1.89 3.45 12.13
C TYR A 242 -2.88 2.81 13.10
N THR A 243 -3.88 3.56 13.55
CA THR A 243 -4.87 3.06 14.53
C THR A 243 -5.61 1.83 14.01
N SER A 244 -6.02 1.85 12.71
CA SER A 244 -6.71 0.71 12.13
C SER A 244 -5.86 -0.56 12.10
N LEU A 245 -4.56 -0.45 11.79
CA LEU A 245 -3.65 -1.59 11.75
C LEU A 245 -3.34 -2.12 13.14
N GLU A 246 -3.16 -1.23 14.13
CA GLU A 246 -2.99 -1.60 15.54
C GLU A 246 -4.25 -2.28 16.12
N ASP A 247 -5.45 -1.73 15.82
CA ASP A 247 -6.72 -2.31 16.27
C ASP A 247 -6.98 -3.71 15.68
N TYR A 248 -6.53 -3.96 14.46
CA TYR A 248 -6.55 -5.32 13.89
C TYR A 248 -5.58 -6.27 14.62
N GLY A 249 -4.59 -5.73 15.34
CA GLY A 249 -3.69 -6.45 16.23
C GLY A 249 -2.77 -7.44 15.53
N PHE A 250 -2.51 -7.26 14.24
CA PHE A 250 -1.62 -8.13 13.49
C PHE A 250 -0.53 -7.37 12.71
N ALA A 251 -0.45 -6.07 12.83
CA ALA A 251 0.54 -5.26 12.14
C ALA A 251 1.29 -4.36 13.13
N ASP A 252 2.58 -4.55 13.22
CA ASP A 252 3.46 -3.65 13.95
C ASP A 252 3.88 -2.52 13.02
N VAL A 253 3.43 -1.30 13.30
CA VAL A 253 3.64 -0.14 12.44
C VAL A 253 4.65 0.81 13.05
N SER A 254 5.63 1.25 12.25
CA SER A 254 6.63 2.23 12.64
C SER A 254 6.64 3.46 11.75
N ARG A 255 7.31 4.51 12.18
CA ARG A 255 7.53 5.72 11.39
C ARG A 255 8.78 5.57 10.53
N TYR A 256 8.58 5.68 9.19
CA TYR A 256 9.67 5.62 8.22
C TYR A 256 10.59 6.86 8.32
N PRO A 257 11.92 6.72 8.28
CA PRO A 257 12.85 7.84 8.24
C PRO A 257 13.00 8.33 6.80
N GLY A 258 12.23 9.34 6.39
CA GLY A 258 12.23 9.76 5.00
C GLY A 258 12.97 11.07 4.71
N GLU A 259 13.35 11.26 3.46
CA GLU A 259 14.00 12.46 2.94
C GLU A 259 12.98 13.53 2.52
N SER A 260 13.44 14.79 2.38
CA SER A 260 12.59 15.94 2.05
C SER A 260 12.58 16.33 0.57
N LEU A 261 13.16 15.51 -0.33
CA LEU A 261 13.23 15.79 -1.77
C LEU A 261 11.85 15.97 -2.39
N ALA A 262 11.66 17.03 -3.18
CA ALA A 262 10.39 17.34 -3.86
C ALA A 262 9.99 16.28 -4.90
N GLY A 263 10.97 15.59 -5.48
CA GLY A 263 10.74 14.53 -6.47
C GLY A 263 10.24 13.21 -5.90
N ILE A 264 10.23 13.03 -4.56
CA ILE A 264 9.63 11.85 -3.92
C ILE A 264 8.10 12.02 -3.90
N ALA A 265 7.37 11.00 -4.33
CA ALA A 265 5.92 11.03 -4.52
C ALA A 265 5.16 11.63 -3.33
N ARG A 266 5.37 11.13 -2.10
CA ARG A 266 4.68 11.65 -0.91
C ARG A 266 4.91 13.16 -0.69
N ASN A 267 6.12 13.66 -0.94
CA ASN A 267 6.42 15.09 -0.83
C ASN A 267 5.80 15.87 -1.98
N SER A 268 5.94 15.36 -3.19
CA SER A 268 5.39 15.99 -4.40
C SER A 268 3.88 16.20 -4.30
N PHE A 269 3.14 15.16 -3.91
CA PHE A 269 1.69 15.24 -3.81
C PHE A 269 1.26 16.15 -2.65
N GLY A 270 2.01 16.15 -1.54
CA GLY A 270 1.84 17.11 -0.47
C GLY A 270 2.06 18.58 -0.92
N LEU A 271 3.09 18.83 -1.71
CA LEU A 271 3.35 20.14 -2.31
C LEU A 271 2.23 20.59 -3.27
N GLN A 272 1.50 19.66 -3.87
CA GLN A 272 0.36 19.91 -4.75
C GLN A 272 -0.98 19.98 -4.01
N GLY A 273 -0.99 19.88 -2.67
CA GLY A 273 -2.18 20.05 -1.84
C GLY A 273 -2.91 18.78 -1.43
N SER A 274 -2.45 17.61 -1.86
CA SER A 274 -3.02 16.32 -1.45
C SER A 274 -2.55 15.90 -0.06
N ALA A 275 -3.44 15.41 0.80
CA ALA A 275 -3.07 14.72 2.03
C ALA A 275 -2.33 13.42 1.66
N SER A 276 -1.01 13.42 1.77
CA SER A 276 -0.17 12.38 1.21
C SER A 276 0.45 11.48 2.26
N LEU A 277 0.52 10.18 1.98
CA LEU A 277 1.13 9.16 2.84
C LEU A 277 1.97 8.19 2.02
N LEU A 278 3.14 7.83 2.55
CA LEU A 278 3.94 6.69 2.14
C LEU A 278 3.63 5.51 3.06
N ILE A 279 3.46 4.33 2.49
CA ILE A 279 3.39 3.06 3.23
C ILE A 279 4.44 2.13 2.66
N GLU A 280 5.39 1.74 3.50
CA GLU A 280 6.46 0.80 3.21
C GLU A 280 6.14 -0.53 3.88
N LEU A 281 5.71 -1.52 3.12
CA LEU A 281 5.51 -2.88 3.63
C LEU A 281 6.87 -3.54 3.87
N ARG A 282 6.96 -4.44 4.84
CA ARG A 282 8.15 -5.27 4.97
C ARG A 282 8.35 -6.06 3.67
N GLY A 283 9.49 -5.84 3.02
CA GLY A 283 9.88 -6.52 1.78
C GLY A 283 10.42 -7.91 2.02
N ASP A 284 11.33 -8.30 1.16
CA ASP A 284 11.99 -9.60 1.11
C ASP A 284 11.04 -10.71 0.63
N LEU A 285 10.93 -10.77 -0.71
CA LEU A 285 10.27 -11.88 -1.41
C LEU A 285 11.07 -13.16 -1.20
N GLY A 286 10.66 -13.98 -0.36
CA GLY A 286 11.35 -15.18 0.14
C GLY A 286 11.00 -15.37 1.59
N GLN A 287 10.57 -14.32 2.25
CA GLN A 287 9.97 -14.44 3.58
C GLN A 287 8.57 -15.04 3.50
N LYS A 288 8.28 -15.85 4.47
CA LYS A 288 7.10 -16.71 4.61
C LYS A 288 5.78 -15.95 4.85
N SER A 289 5.66 -14.67 4.49
CA SER A 289 4.58 -13.81 4.99
C SER A 289 3.86 -12.91 3.97
N SER A 290 3.94 -13.20 2.67
CA SER A 290 3.32 -12.30 1.66
C SER A 290 1.82 -12.12 1.80
N GLY A 291 1.10 -13.20 2.08
CA GLY A 291 -0.35 -13.13 2.29
C GLY A 291 -0.73 -12.22 3.46
N TYR A 292 0.07 -12.22 4.50
CA TYR A 292 -0.05 -11.32 5.65
C TYR A 292 0.20 -9.85 5.25
N LEU A 293 1.26 -9.58 4.50
CA LEU A 293 1.63 -8.23 4.05
C LEU A 293 0.63 -7.66 3.02
N ILE A 294 0.16 -8.51 2.09
CA ILE A 294 -0.94 -8.15 1.18
C ILE A 294 -2.19 -7.76 1.98
N ARG A 295 -2.51 -8.52 3.03
CA ARG A 295 -3.65 -8.23 3.88
C ARG A 295 -3.46 -6.96 4.69
N THR A 296 -2.24 -6.66 5.16
CA THR A 296 -1.91 -5.40 5.84
C THR A 296 -2.15 -4.21 4.91
N ALA A 297 -1.65 -4.27 3.68
CA ALA A 297 -1.92 -3.24 2.68
C ALA A 297 -3.41 -3.11 2.36
N TYR A 298 -4.11 -4.23 2.15
CA TYR A 298 -5.56 -4.22 1.93
C TYR A 298 -6.31 -3.58 3.10
N ALA A 299 -5.97 -3.93 4.34
CA ALA A 299 -6.61 -3.39 5.54
C ALA A 299 -6.42 -1.88 5.65
N SER A 300 -5.19 -1.38 5.40
CA SER A 300 -4.91 0.05 5.39
C SER A 300 -5.69 0.80 4.31
N MET A 301 -5.78 0.24 3.10
CA MET A 301 -6.57 0.79 1.99
C MET A 301 -8.06 0.88 2.34
N ALA A 302 -8.62 -0.22 2.84
CA ALA A 302 -10.05 -0.32 3.17
C ALA A 302 -10.43 0.60 4.34
N ALA A 303 -9.61 0.65 5.38
CA ALA A 303 -9.84 1.51 6.55
C ALA A 303 -9.83 3.00 6.18
N LEU A 304 -8.89 3.41 5.33
CA LEU A 304 -8.82 4.80 4.88
C LEU A 304 -10.03 5.18 4.03
N LEU A 305 -10.48 4.32 3.11
CA LEU A 305 -11.69 4.56 2.33
C LEU A 305 -12.94 4.67 3.21
N GLN A 306 -13.06 3.78 4.20
CA GLN A 306 -14.16 3.83 5.16
C GLN A 306 -14.16 5.14 5.95
N ALA A 307 -12.99 5.55 6.47
CA ALA A 307 -12.88 6.78 7.24
C ALA A 307 -13.09 8.05 6.38
N ALA A 308 -12.74 7.99 5.10
CA ALA A 308 -13.03 9.07 4.16
C ALA A 308 -14.53 9.17 3.85
N ALA A 309 -15.22 8.03 3.70
CA ALA A 309 -16.64 7.97 3.40
C ALA A 309 -17.53 8.35 4.59
N ASP A 310 -17.22 7.87 5.80
CA ASP A 310 -18.04 8.16 6.99
C ASP A 310 -17.68 9.49 7.68
N GLY A 311 -16.68 10.21 7.16
CA GLY A 311 -16.23 11.50 7.67
C GLY A 311 -15.34 11.43 8.91
N SER A 312 -15.05 10.25 9.47
CA SER A 312 -14.21 10.09 10.66
C SER A 312 -12.76 10.54 10.43
N LEU A 313 -12.27 10.48 9.17
CA LEU A 313 -10.97 11.02 8.80
C LEU A 313 -10.83 12.52 9.14
N ALA A 314 -11.89 13.31 8.96
CA ALA A 314 -11.85 14.76 9.23
C ALA A 314 -11.65 15.08 10.71
N THR A 315 -12.05 14.18 11.60
CA THR A 315 -11.96 14.31 13.06
C THR A 315 -10.83 13.50 13.70
N ALA A 316 -10.10 12.70 12.90
CA ALA A 316 -8.95 11.93 13.39
C ALA A 316 -7.91 12.85 14.03
N ASP A 317 -7.35 12.45 15.18
CA ASP A 317 -6.33 13.23 15.88
C ASP A 317 -4.97 13.11 15.17
N PRO A 318 -4.42 14.20 14.61
CA PRO A 318 -3.12 14.17 13.95
C PRO A 318 -1.96 13.92 14.92
N ALA A 319 -2.14 14.10 16.23
CA ALA A 319 -1.09 13.86 17.22
C ALA A 319 -0.76 12.36 17.36
N VAL A 320 -1.70 11.47 17.02
CA VAL A 320 -1.45 10.02 16.98
C VAL A 320 -0.31 9.70 16.00
N ALA A 321 -0.25 10.37 14.85
CA ALA A 321 0.85 10.19 13.91
C ALA A 321 2.22 10.54 14.51
N ASP A 322 2.29 11.60 15.34
CA ASP A 322 3.55 12.00 15.99
C ASP A 322 4.02 10.99 17.04
N ALA A 323 3.09 10.20 17.61
CA ALA A 323 3.37 9.17 18.59
C ALA A 323 3.82 7.83 17.98
N ILE A 324 3.71 7.66 16.66
CA ILE A 324 4.14 6.43 15.98
C ILE A 324 5.64 6.19 16.25
N PRO A 325 6.03 5.01 16.77
CA PRO A 325 7.42 4.72 17.11
C PRO A 325 8.33 4.80 15.87
N ALA A 326 9.52 5.34 16.03
CA ALA A 326 10.48 5.37 14.94
C ALA A 326 10.86 3.93 14.52
N ARG A 327 11.08 3.72 13.23
CA ARG A 327 11.62 2.45 12.72
C ARG A 327 12.98 2.20 13.35
N GLY A 328 13.19 0.98 13.84
CA GLY A 328 14.44 0.57 14.44
C GLY A 328 15.50 0.15 13.42
N GLU A 329 16.47 -0.64 13.87
CA GLU A 329 17.61 -1.05 13.05
C GLU A 329 17.24 -2.13 12.02
N PRO A 330 17.91 -2.16 10.86
CA PRO A 330 17.73 -3.23 9.89
C PRO A 330 18.20 -4.56 10.47
N ILE A 331 17.55 -5.63 10.04
CA ILE A 331 17.97 -7.00 10.35
C ILE A 331 18.82 -7.48 9.18
N ASP A 332 20.05 -7.87 9.45
CA ASP A 332 20.88 -8.54 8.47
C ASP A 332 20.26 -9.91 8.14
N GLN A 333 20.02 -10.17 6.85
CA GLN A 333 19.37 -11.41 6.37
C GLN A 333 20.18 -12.69 6.68
N HIS A 334 21.38 -12.57 7.26
CA HIS A 334 22.26 -13.68 7.63
C HIS A 334 22.13 -14.14 9.09
N GLU A 335 21.27 -13.49 9.90
CA GLU A 335 21.09 -13.89 11.30
C GLU A 335 19.97 -14.93 11.51
N ASP A 336 19.17 -15.24 10.47
CA ASP A 336 18.01 -16.13 10.56
C ASP A 336 18.18 -17.47 9.77
N GLU A 337 19.43 -17.91 9.44
CA GLU A 337 19.71 -19.26 8.90
C GLU A 337 20.02 -20.29 9.98
#